data_5028dc89cd96b68cb07076bacdf3382b
#
_entry.id   5028dc89cd96b68cb07076bacdf3382b
#
_cell.length_a   1.000
_cell.length_b   1.000
_cell.length_c   1.000
_cell.angle_alpha   90.00
_cell.angle_beta   90.00
_cell.angle_gamma   90.00
#
_symmetry.space_group_name_H-M   'P 1'
#
loop_
_entity.id
_entity.type
_entity.pdbx_description
1 polymer ?
#
loop_
_entity_poly.entity_id
_entity_poly.type
_entity_poly.pdbx_seq_one_letter_code
_entity_poly.pdbx_strand_id
1 'polypeptide(L)'
;MSFLRNPLAWYKRYVELVYDTPTSPAGVIGRACHKALEHYYSGLPKEAAQELGLEYMRGVADFEINFGKGATTKTARRKKREAMEREYLQATAFFLERPPRYKVLAVEHKATVEVSGLPLPIKAVSDLVVQSAVDPKGLDVVDYKFVAAFSPQKGDKSLFVMQAIFNYYTVKKSFNKPVRRFIVHEVKITRNQDGRAQTRRYIIDFRAFRREFIVFTRLIRDATTALEGMRVFLPNPSDIFEGENSFDIYRINLPVEESDTHFRPDE
;
A
#
# COMPACT_ATOMS: atom_id res chain seq x y z
N MET A 1 5.85 2.69 -9.38
CA MET A 1 5.10 3.74 -8.62
C MET A 1 6.01 4.51 -7.67
N SER A 2 6.77 3.86 -6.79
CA SER A 2 7.69 4.55 -5.87
C SER A 2 8.75 5.40 -6.61
N PHE A 3 9.31 4.91 -7.70
CA PHE A 3 10.24 5.67 -8.54
C PHE A 3 9.67 7.01 -9.03
N LEU A 4 8.46 6.99 -9.58
CA LEU A 4 7.81 8.21 -10.08
C LEU A 4 7.48 9.22 -8.98
N ARG A 5 7.27 8.74 -7.77
CA ARG A 5 6.95 9.60 -6.62
C ARG A 5 8.20 10.18 -5.98
N ASN A 6 9.22 9.36 -5.79
CA ASN A 6 10.47 9.75 -5.14
C ASN A 6 11.61 8.86 -5.67
N PRO A 7 12.35 9.29 -6.71
CA PRO A 7 13.43 8.52 -7.32
C PRO A 7 14.53 8.16 -6.32
N LEU A 8 14.93 9.06 -5.43
CA LEU A 8 15.97 8.81 -4.43
C LEU A 8 15.53 7.74 -3.43
N ALA A 9 14.32 7.83 -2.88
CA ALA A 9 13.79 6.82 -1.97
C ALA A 9 13.69 5.45 -2.64
N TRP A 10 13.30 5.44 -3.92
CA TRP A 10 13.28 4.22 -4.72
C TRP A 10 14.68 3.63 -4.89
N TYR A 11 15.68 4.46 -5.25
CA TYR A 11 17.06 4.04 -5.45
C TYR A 11 17.66 3.44 -4.17
N LYS A 12 17.55 4.17 -3.06
CA LYS A 12 18.00 3.72 -1.74
C LYS A 12 17.38 2.35 -1.38
N ARG A 13 16.09 2.21 -1.58
CA ARG A 13 15.36 1.00 -1.18
C ARG A 13 15.62 -0.21 -2.07
N TYR A 14 15.68 -0.03 -3.39
CA TYR A 14 15.68 -1.14 -4.35
C TYR A 14 17.04 -1.40 -5.01
N VAL A 15 17.95 -0.43 -5.00
CA VAL A 15 19.29 -0.56 -5.56
C VAL A 15 20.32 -0.68 -4.45
N GLU A 16 20.34 0.24 -3.49
CA GLU A 16 21.26 0.19 -2.36
C GLU A 16 20.79 -0.72 -1.22
N LEU A 17 19.54 -1.20 -1.27
CA LEU A 17 18.93 -2.12 -0.28
C LEU A 17 18.89 -1.56 1.14
N VAL A 18 18.80 -0.26 1.29
CA VAL A 18 18.64 0.42 2.58
C VAL A 18 17.16 0.40 2.98
N TYR A 19 16.83 -0.35 4.05
CA TYR A 19 15.44 -0.60 4.48
C TYR A 19 15.08 0.03 5.83
N ASP A 20 15.94 0.84 6.37
CA ASP A 20 15.90 1.34 7.74
C ASP A 20 14.96 2.54 7.98
N THR A 21 14.12 2.87 7.00
CA THR A 21 13.03 3.83 7.22
C THR A 21 11.88 3.20 8.02
N PRO A 22 11.65 3.62 9.27
CA PRO A 22 10.58 3.08 10.07
C PRO A 22 9.20 3.32 9.45
N THR A 23 8.31 2.36 9.60
CA THR A 23 6.93 2.46 9.09
C THR A 23 6.06 3.28 10.04
N SER A 24 5.12 4.06 9.50
CA SER A 24 4.13 4.76 10.33
C SER A 24 3.21 3.79 11.08
N PRO A 25 2.64 4.18 12.23
CA PRO A 25 1.63 3.39 12.94
C PRO A 25 0.48 2.93 12.05
N ALA A 26 -0.05 3.82 11.20
CA ALA A 26 -1.10 3.48 10.23
C ALA A 26 -0.66 2.40 9.24
N GLY A 27 0.61 2.43 8.80
CA GLY A 27 1.17 1.40 7.94
C GLY A 27 1.28 0.03 8.61
N VAL A 28 1.60 -0.01 9.91
CA VAL A 28 1.62 -1.26 10.69
C VAL A 28 0.20 -1.80 10.87
N ILE A 29 -0.76 -0.94 11.25
CA ILE A 29 -2.18 -1.30 11.38
C ILE A 29 -2.69 -1.86 10.04
N GLY A 30 -2.43 -1.18 8.93
CA GLY A 30 -2.84 -1.64 7.60
C GLY A 30 -2.31 -3.04 7.28
N ARG A 31 -1.02 -3.30 7.50
CA ARG A 31 -0.43 -4.63 7.28
C ARG A 31 -1.03 -5.71 8.19
N ALA A 32 -1.28 -5.39 9.45
CA ALA A 32 -1.94 -6.29 10.39
C ALA A 32 -3.37 -6.64 9.93
N CYS A 33 -4.12 -5.64 9.46
CA CYS A 33 -5.45 -5.85 8.90
C CYS A 33 -5.42 -6.73 7.64
N HIS A 34 -4.47 -6.49 6.71
CA HIS A 34 -4.27 -7.38 5.55
C HIS A 34 -3.98 -8.81 5.99
N LYS A 35 -3.13 -8.98 7.03
CA LYS A 35 -2.81 -10.30 7.56
C LYS A 35 -4.03 -11.02 8.13
N ALA A 36 -4.88 -10.31 8.86
CA ALA A 36 -6.15 -10.86 9.33
C ALA A 36 -7.06 -11.28 8.16
N LEU A 37 -7.21 -10.44 7.13
CA LEU A 37 -8.05 -10.77 5.98
C LEU A 37 -7.48 -11.91 5.13
N GLU A 38 -6.16 -11.99 4.98
CA GLU A 38 -5.48 -13.13 4.36
C GLU A 38 -5.90 -14.45 5.02
N HIS A 39 -5.82 -14.51 6.34
CA HIS A 39 -6.19 -15.71 7.10
C HIS A 39 -7.71 -16.01 7.03
N TYR A 40 -8.53 -14.97 7.16
CA TYR A 40 -9.97 -15.12 7.07
C TYR A 40 -10.42 -15.70 5.70
N TYR A 41 -9.93 -15.12 4.59
CA TYR A 41 -10.29 -15.59 3.25
C TYR A 41 -9.57 -16.88 2.85
N SER A 42 -8.56 -17.29 3.61
CA SER A 42 -7.96 -18.64 3.54
C SER A 42 -8.75 -19.69 4.31
N GLY A 43 -9.84 -19.30 4.98
CA GLY A 43 -10.79 -20.23 5.61
C GLY A 43 -10.73 -20.30 7.15
N LEU A 44 -9.91 -19.46 7.82
CA LEU A 44 -9.92 -19.42 9.28
C LEU A 44 -11.18 -18.71 9.80
N PRO A 45 -11.65 -19.08 11.01
CA PRO A 45 -12.67 -18.31 11.72
C PRO A 45 -12.22 -16.87 11.94
N LYS A 46 -13.18 -15.95 11.96
CA LYS A 46 -12.87 -14.50 12.05
C LYS A 46 -12.07 -14.11 13.31
N GLU A 47 -12.36 -14.77 14.42
CA GLU A 47 -11.67 -14.54 15.70
C GLU A 47 -10.20 -14.96 15.61
N ALA A 48 -9.93 -16.15 15.06
CA ALA A 48 -8.57 -16.65 14.87
C ALA A 48 -7.79 -15.79 13.87
N ALA A 49 -8.43 -15.40 12.78
CA ALA A 49 -7.82 -14.53 11.77
C ALA A 49 -7.47 -13.14 12.36
N GLN A 50 -8.34 -12.58 13.20
CA GLN A 50 -8.12 -11.32 13.89
C GLN A 50 -6.96 -11.43 14.89
N GLU A 51 -6.85 -12.52 15.64
CA GLU A 51 -5.74 -12.73 16.58
C GLU A 51 -4.40 -12.81 15.86
N LEU A 52 -4.29 -13.55 14.75
CA LEU A 52 -3.06 -13.64 13.96
C LEU A 52 -2.60 -12.27 13.40
N GLY A 53 -3.52 -11.41 13.00
CA GLY A 53 -3.19 -10.04 12.62
C GLY A 53 -2.69 -9.20 13.80
N LEU A 54 -3.27 -9.39 15.00
CA LEU A 54 -2.84 -8.73 16.22
C LEU A 54 -1.44 -9.19 16.64
N GLU A 55 -1.17 -10.49 16.58
CA GLU A 55 0.15 -11.07 16.84
C GLU A 55 1.20 -10.49 15.89
N TYR A 56 0.88 -10.41 14.58
CA TYR A 56 1.75 -9.75 13.62
C TYR A 56 2.10 -8.32 14.04
N MET A 57 1.11 -7.51 14.44
CA MET A 57 1.33 -6.13 14.85
C MET A 57 2.18 -6.03 16.11
N ARG A 58 1.95 -6.90 17.10
CA ARG A 58 2.73 -6.98 18.35
C ARG A 58 4.17 -7.41 18.10
N GLY A 59 4.40 -8.23 17.09
CA GLY A 59 5.73 -8.70 16.69
C GLY A 59 6.61 -7.64 16.01
N VAL A 60 6.02 -6.53 15.51
CA VAL A 60 6.81 -5.44 14.91
C VAL A 60 7.55 -4.69 16.01
N ALA A 61 8.87 -4.58 15.94
CA ALA A 61 9.69 -3.93 16.96
C ALA A 61 9.50 -2.40 16.99
N ASP A 62 9.74 -1.76 18.15
CA ASP A 62 9.56 -0.32 18.31
C ASP A 62 10.46 0.51 17.40
N PHE A 63 11.67 0.04 17.09
CA PHE A 63 12.58 0.73 16.20
C PHE A 63 12.15 0.68 14.73
N GLU A 64 11.28 -0.25 14.37
CA GLU A 64 10.68 -0.35 13.03
C GLU A 64 9.47 0.57 12.84
N ILE A 65 9.07 1.30 13.90
CA ILE A 65 7.89 2.17 13.90
C ILE A 65 8.28 3.62 14.15
N ASN A 66 7.95 4.48 13.20
CA ASN A 66 8.02 5.91 13.41
C ASN A 66 6.78 6.39 14.18
N PHE A 67 6.90 6.51 15.49
CA PHE A 67 5.81 6.98 16.35
C PHE A 67 5.59 8.50 16.29
N GLY A 68 6.43 9.24 15.55
CA GLY A 68 6.42 10.71 15.44
C GLY A 68 7.07 11.41 16.65
N LYS A 69 7.30 12.72 16.49
CA LYS A 69 8.08 13.54 17.45
C LYS A 69 7.57 13.54 18.89
N GLY A 70 6.27 13.29 19.10
CA GLY A 70 5.66 13.27 20.44
C GLY A 70 5.85 11.98 21.26
N ALA A 71 6.45 10.93 20.68
CA ALA A 71 6.58 9.63 21.34
C ALA A 71 8.04 9.29 21.70
N THR A 72 8.72 10.22 22.37
CA THR A 72 10.14 10.09 22.75
C THR A 72 10.36 9.18 23.95
N THR A 73 9.38 9.04 24.85
CA THR A 73 9.49 8.23 26.07
C THR A 73 8.90 6.83 25.87
N LYS A 74 9.37 5.85 26.64
CA LYS A 74 8.83 4.49 26.68
C LYS A 74 7.32 4.48 26.99
N THR A 75 6.87 5.32 27.91
CA THR A 75 5.45 5.45 28.28
C THR A 75 4.62 6.00 27.11
N ALA A 76 5.11 7.01 26.39
CA ALA A 76 4.42 7.56 25.23
C ALA A 76 4.32 6.54 24.09
N ARG A 77 5.37 5.76 23.82
CA ARG A 77 5.34 4.68 22.82
C ARG A 77 4.34 3.59 23.21
N ARG A 78 4.30 3.17 24.48
CA ARG A 78 3.31 2.20 24.96
C ARG A 78 1.87 2.70 24.73
N LYS A 79 1.56 3.95 25.05
CA LYS A 79 0.23 4.53 24.78
C LYS A 79 -0.11 4.53 23.29
N LYS A 80 0.87 4.78 22.42
CA LYS A 80 0.69 4.70 20.96
C LYS A 80 0.41 3.26 20.53
N ARG A 81 1.14 2.27 21.05
CA ARG A 81 0.87 0.84 20.79
C ARG A 81 -0.55 0.44 21.16
N GLU A 82 -0.98 0.81 22.36
CA GLU A 82 -2.35 0.55 22.84
C GLU A 82 -3.40 1.20 21.92
N ALA A 83 -3.13 2.40 21.40
CA ALA A 83 -4.00 3.04 20.42
C ALA A 83 -4.02 2.27 19.08
N MET A 84 -2.87 1.83 18.58
CA MET A 84 -2.78 1.01 17.36
C MET A 84 -3.57 -0.30 17.48
N GLU A 85 -3.48 -0.98 18.63
CA GLU A 85 -4.25 -2.21 18.88
C GLU A 85 -5.76 -1.95 18.85
N ARG A 86 -6.22 -0.87 19.51
CA ARG A 86 -7.64 -0.47 19.49
C ARG A 86 -8.12 -0.16 18.07
N GLU A 87 -7.34 0.58 17.29
CA GLU A 87 -7.69 0.94 15.91
C GLU A 87 -7.72 -0.30 15.00
N TYR A 88 -6.77 -1.20 15.15
CA TYR A 88 -6.74 -2.48 14.45
C TYR A 88 -7.97 -3.34 14.76
N LEU A 89 -8.25 -3.57 16.06
CA LEU A 89 -9.39 -4.38 16.50
C LEU A 89 -10.71 -3.80 15.99
N GLN A 90 -10.85 -2.48 16.04
CA GLN A 90 -12.03 -1.79 15.55
C GLN A 90 -12.20 -1.94 14.03
N ALA A 91 -11.15 -1.71 13.25
CA ALA A 91 -11.21 -1.80 11.79
C ALA A 91 -11.54 -3.22 11.32
N THR A 92 -10.88 -4.23 11.91
CA THR A 92 -11.13 -5.64 11.58
C THR A 92 -12.50 -6.10 12.04
N ALA A 93 -12.97 -5.68 13.23
CA ALA A 93 -14.31 -6.00 13.72
C ALA A 93 -15.40 -5.45 12.78
N PHE A 94 -15.30 -4.19 12.35
CA PHE A 94 -16.26 -3.61 11.42
C PHE A 94 -16.31 -4.33 10.08
N PHE A 95 -15.16 -4.70 9.54
CA PHE A 95 -15.13 -5.40 8.27
C PHE A 95 -15.65 -6.85 8.40
N LEU A 96 -15.20 -7.56 9.45
CA LEU A 96 -15.54 -8.96 9.69
C LEU A 96 -16.94 -9.18 10.30
N GLU A 97 -17.66 -8.11 10.66
CA GLU A 97 -19.07 -8.21 11.05
C GLU A 97 -19.94 -8.67 9.86
N ARG A 98 -19.69 -8.07 8.69
CA ARG A 98 -20.43 -8.39 7.45
C ARG A 98 -19.48 -8.43 6.25
N PRO A 99 -18.54 -9.37 6.22
CA PRO A 99 -17.56 -9.44 5.15
C PRO A 99 -18.23 -9.81 3.83
N PRO A 100 -17.80 -9.22 2.71
CA PRO A 100 -18.26 -9.61 1.40
C PRO A 100 -18.04 -11.11 1.15
N ARG A 101 -19.06 -11.80 0.67
CA ARG A 101 -18.95 -13.21 0.29
C ARG A 101 -18.44 -13.32 -1.13
N TYR A 102 -17.22 -13.78 -1.29
CA TYR A 102 -16.59 -14.02 -2.58
C TYR A 102 -16.40 -15.52 -2.82
N LYS A 103 -16.49 -15.90 -4.09
CA LYS A 103 -15.91 -17.18 -4.52
C LYS A 103 -14.43 -16.95 -4.77
N VAL A 104 -13.62 -17.14 -3.71
CA VAL A 104 -12.20 -16.89 -3.71
C VAL A 104 -11.48 -17.96 -4.52
N LEU A 105 -10.54 -17.55 -5.37
CA LEU A 105 -9.67 -18.41 -6.17
C LEU A 105 -8.22 -18.34 -5.70
N ALA A 106 -7.80 -17.17 -5.21
CA ALA A 106 -6.50 -17.00 -4.59
C ALA A 106 -6.52 -15.86 -3.57
N VAL A 107 -5.70 -15.98 -2.54
CA VAL A 107 -5.45 -15.00 -1.49
C VAL A 107 -3.98 -14.60 -1.58
N GLU A 108 -3.66 -13.29 -1.42
CA GLU A 108 -2.30 -12.75 -1.49
C GLU A 108 -1.54 -13.24 -2.74
N HIS A 109 -2.24 -13.22 -3.89
CA HIS A 109 -1.68 -13.72 -5.14
C HIS A 109 -0.55 -12.85 -5.64
N LYS A 110 0.68 -13.33 -5.52
CA LYS A 110 1.90 -12.67 -5.97
C LYS A 110 2.36 -13.23 -7.30
N ALA A 111 2.47 -12.38 -8.30
CA ALA A 111 2.96 -12.78 -9.62
C ALA A 111 3.88 -11.73 -10.23
N THR A 112 4.81 -12.23 -11.06
CA THR A 112 5.65 -11.42 -11.95
C THR A 112 5.44 -11.94 -13.37
N VAL A 113 5.07 -11.07 -14.30
CA VAL A 113 4.69 -11.46 -15.66
C VAL A 113 5.31 -10.55 -16.70
N GLU A 114 5.75 -11.11 -17.79
CA GLU A 114 6.12 -10.36 -18.99
C GLU A 114 4.88 -9.97 -19.77
N VAL A 115 4.85 -8.72 -20.23
CA VAL A 115 3.76 -8.16 -21.04
C VAL A 115 4.34 -7.64 -22.33
N SER A 116 3.80 -8.12 -23.44
CA SER A 116 4.22 -7.68 -24.77
C SER A 116 4.13 -6.16 -24.91
N GLY A 117 5.21 -5.55 -25.38
CA GLY A 117 5.30 -4.10 -25.56
C GLY A 117 5.66 -3.31 -24.32
N LEU A 118 5.90 -3.96 -23.17
CA LEU A 118 6.51 -3.33 -22.00
C LEU A 118 7.98 -3.73 -21.86
N PRO A 119 8.88 -2.81 -21.49
CA PRO A 119 10.31 -3.08 -21.40
C PRO A 119 10.71 -3.93 -20.19
N LEU A 120 9.90 -3.93 -19.14
CA LEU A 120 10.16 -4.63 -17.88
C LEU A 120 8.98 -5.52 -17.48
N PRO A 121 9.24 -6.63 -16.75
CA PRO A 121 8.18 -7.45 -16.19
C PRO A 121 7.32 -6.66 -15.19
N ILE A 122 6.02 -6.96 -15.18
CA ILE A 122 5.08 -6.42 -14.21
C ILE A 122 4.99 -7.35 -13.02
N LYS A 123 5.14 -6.80 -11.82
CA LYS A 123 4.98 -7.49 -10.54
C LYS A 123 3.84 -6.85 -9.76
N ALA A 124 2.92 -7.67 -9.28
CA ALA A 124 1.88 -7.25 -8.34
C ALA A 124 1.57 -8.32 -7.30
N VAL A 125 0.97 -7.88 -6.21
CA VAL A 125 0.31 -8.72 -5.22
C VAL A 125 -1.14 -8.31 -5.19
N SER A 126 -2.05 -9.26 -5.37
CA SER A 126 -3.51 -9.07 -5.28
C SER A 126 -3.99 -9.63 -3.96
N ASP A 127 -4.65 -8.83 -3.14
CA ASP A 127 -5.17 -9.33 -1.84
C ASP A 127 -6.09 -10.51 -2.05
N LEU A 128 -7.07 -10.39 -2.99
CA LEU A 128 -7.87 -11.52 -3.44
C LEU A 128 -8.04 -11.55 -4.96
N VAL A 129 -8.06 -12.74 -5.51
CA VAL A 129 -8.56 -13.03 -6.85
C VAL A 129 -9.84 -13.85 -6.69
N VAL A 130 -10.94 -13.36 -7.26
CA VAL A 130 -12.27 -13.95 -7.06
C VAL A 130 -12.97 -14.18 -8.39
N GLN A 131 -13.94 -15.10 -8.40
CA GLN A 131 -14.85 -15.26 -9.54
C GLN A 131 -15.62 -13.95 -9.75
N SER A 132 -15.68 -13.47 -10.99
CA SER A 132 -16.40 -12.23 -11.27
C SER A 132 -17.91 -12.41 -11.09
N ALA A 133 -18.54 -11.43 -10.42
CA ALA A 133 -20.00 -11.42 -10.26
C ALA A 133 -20.73 -10.92 -11.52
N VAL A 134 -20.00 -10.31 -12.49
CA VAL A 134 -20.57 -9.79 -13.74
C VAL A 134 -20.25 -10.65 -14.95
N ASP A 135 -19.36 -11.63 -14.81
CA ASP A 135 -18.98 -12.57 -15.86
C ASP A 135 -18.56 -13.91 -15.25
N PRO A 136 -19.36 -14.96 -15.41
CA PRO A 136 -19.04 -16.29 -14.86
C PRO A 136 -17.74 -16.90 -15.40
N LYS A 137 -17.23 -16.44 -16.54
CA LYS A 137 -15.95 -16.87 -17.11
C LYS A 137 -14.77 -15.95 -16.72
N GLY A 138 -15.08 -14.80 -16.13
CA GLY A 138 -14.12 -13.77 -15.77
C GLY A 138 -13.73 -13.78 -14.29
N LEU A 139 -12.74 -12.96 -13.97
CA LEU A 139 -12.21 -12.72 -12.64
C LEU A 139 -12.38 -11.27 -12.23
N ASP A 140 -12.54 -11.04 -10.94
CA ASP A 140 -12.38 -9.73 -10.31
C ASP A 140 -11.18 -9.79 -9.36
N VAL A 141 -10.48 -8.67 -9.23
CA VAL A 141 -9.44 -8.47 -8.23
C VAL A 141 -10.01 -7.61 -7.12
N VAL A 142 -9.78 -7.99 -5.88
CA VAL A 142 -10.21 -7.22 -4.71
C VAL A 142 -8.98 -6.75 -3.96
N ASP A 143 -9.02 -5.50 -3.52
CA ASP A 143 -7.96 -4.84 -2.77
C ASP A 143 -8.56 -4.12 -1.56
N TYR A 144 -7.90 -4.21 -0.42
CA TYR A 144 -8.32 -3.60 0.83
C TYR A 144 -7.44 -2.41 1.19
N LYS A 145 -8.06 -1.34 1.64
CA LYS A 145 -7.38 -0.15 2.13
C LYS A 145 -7.90 0.23 3.50
N PHE A 146 -7.06 0.13 4.51
CA PHE A 146 -7.37 0.60 5.85
C PHE A 146 -6.92 2.04 5.99
N VAL A 147 -7.87 2.95 6.19
CA VAL A 147 -7.66 4.41 6.03
C VAL A 147 -8.21 5.19 7.23
N ALA A 148 -7.57 6.30 7.58
CA ALA A 148 -8.11 7.24 8.57
C ALA A 148 -9.32 8.01 8.01
N ALA A 149 -9.29 8.35 6.71
CA ALA A 149 -10.36 9.03 6.01
C ALA A 149 -10.57 8.41 4.63
N PHE A 150 -11.82 8.33 4.20
CA PHE A 150 -12.14 7.86 2.85
C PHE A 150 -11.55 8.76 1.78
N SER A 151 -11.19 8.14 0.69
CA SER A 151 -10.79 8.84 -0.53
C SER A 151 -11.89 9.79 -1.00
N PRO A 152 -11.57 11.00 -1.50
CA PRO A 152 -12.56 11.89 -2.08
C PRO A 152 -13.36 11.20 -3.19
N GLN A 153 -14.67 11.47 -3.28
CA GLN A 153 -15.54 10.85 -4.29
C GLN A 153 -15.28 11.34 -5.73
N LYS A 154 -14.61 12.48 -5.88
CA LYS A 154 -14.33 13.04 -7.21
C LYS A 154 -13.04 12.46 -7.75
N GLY A 155 -13.17 11.75 -8.84
CA GLY A 155 -12.09 11.27 -9.66
C GLY A 155 -11.59 9.87 -9.29
N ASP A 156 -11.44 9.08 -10.31
CA ASP A 156 -10.63 7.86 -10.26
C ASP A 156 -9.24 8.29 -9.85
N LYS A 157 -8.86 7.97 -8.62
CA LYS A 157 -7.51 8.30 -8.17
C LYS A 157 -6.54 7.57 -9.08
N SER A 158 -5.67 8.30 -9.72
CA SER A 158 -4.60 7.78 -10.56
C SER A 158 -3.83 6.63 -9.88
N LEU A 159 -3.70 6.67 -8.54
CA LEU A 159 -3.07 5.62 -7.75
C LEU A 159 -3.81 4.28 -7.81
N PHE A 160 -5.16 4.27 -7.71
CA PHE A 160 -5.91 3.02 -7.80
C PHE A 160 -5.92 2.47 -9.23
N VAL A 161 -6.04 3.35 -10.24
CA VAL A 161 -5.99 2.95 -11.64
C VAL A 161 -4.67 2.28 -11.98
N MET A 162 -3.54 2.85 -11.56
CA MET A 162 -2.22 2.25 -11.77
C MET A 162 -2.12 0.89 -11.10
N GLN A 163 -2.49 0.79 -9.82
CA GLN A 163 -2.49 -0.48 -9.10
C GLN A 163 -3.42 -1.51 -9.76
N ALA A 164 -4.60 -1.08 -10.20
CA ALA A 164 -5.55 -1.92 -10.91
C ALA A 164 -4.94 -2.52 -12.19
N ILE A 165 -4.23 -1.72 -12.99
CA ILE A 165 -3.62 -2.18 -14.23
C ILE A 165 -2.47 -3.17 -13.97
N PHE A 166 -1.64 -2.95 -12.94
CA PHE A 166 -0.62 -3.92 -12.53
C PHE A 166 -1.26 -5.27 -12.18
N ASN A 167 -2.32 -5.25 -11.38
CA ASN A 167 -3.05 -6.46 -10.98
C ASN A 167 -3.79 -7.11 -12.16
N TYR A 168 -4.32 -6.31 -13.10
CA TYR A 168 -4.95 -6.84 -14.32
C TYR A 168 -3.99 -7.73 -15.10
N TYR A 169 -2.78 -7.26 -15.38
CA TYR A 169 -1.81 -8.03 -16.16
C TYR A 169 -1.36 -9.30 -15.45
N THR A 170 -1.03 -9.21 -14.16
CA THR A 170 -0.56 -10.36 -13.38
C THR A 170 -1.64 -11.42 -13.26
N VAL A 171 -2.87 -11.06 -12.90
CA VAL A 171 -3.97 -12.01 -12.74
C VAL A 171 -4.41 -12.60 -14.07
N LYS A 172 -4.53 -11.77 -15.13
CA LYS A 172 -4.88 -12.24 -16.47
C LYS A 172 -3.91 -13.31 -16.96
N LYS A 173 -2.60 -13.07 -16.78
CA LYS A 173 -1.55 -14.00 -17.24
C LYS A 173 -1.51 -15.26 -16.37
N SER A 174 -1.62 -15.14 -15.04
CA SER A 174 -1.55 -16.28 -14.12
C SER A 174 -2.71 -17.26 -14.28
N PHE A 175 -3.91 -16.74 -14.50
CA PHE A 175 -5.13 -17.56 -14.56
C PHE A 175 -5.60 -17.87 -15.98
N ASN A 176 -5.02 -17.23 -16.98
CA ASN A 176 -5.44 -17.31 -18.38
C ASN A 176 -6.96 -17.07 -18.56
N LYS A 177 -7.50 -16.09 -17.82
CA LYS A 177 -8.91 -15.71 -17.81
C LYS A 177 -9.07 -14.20 -17.95
N PRO A 178 -10.19 -13.71 -18.51
CA PRO A 178 -10.46 -12.29 -18.57
C PRO A 178 -10.64 -11.71 -17.16
N VAL A 179 -9.96 -10.61 -16.87
CA VAL A 179 -10.16 -9.83 -15.64
C VAL A 179 -11.15 -8.71 -15.93
N ARG A 180 -12.21 -8.62 -15.16
CA ARG A 180 -13.33 -7.70 -15.42
C ARG A 180 -13.26 -6.44 -14.58
N ARG A 181 -13.01 -6.59 -13.28
CA ARG A 181 -13.06 -5.46 -12.35
C ARG A 181 -11.91 -5.51 -11.36
N PHE A 182 -11.53 -4.32 -10.92
CA PHE A 182 -10.74 -4.11 -9.71
C PHE A 182 -11.64 -3.45 -8.67
N ILE A 183 -11.78 -4.07 -7.52
CA ILE A 183 -12.70 -3.67 -6.46
C ILE A 183 -11.87 -3.25 -5.26
N VAL A 184 -11.96 -1.99 -4.87
CA VAL A 184 -11.28 -1.46 -3.68
C VAL A 184 -12.29 -1.34 -2.54
N HIS A 185 -11.98 -1.95 -1.41
CA HIS A 185 -12.68 -1.73 -0.16
C HIS A 185 -11.86 -0.81 0.74
N GLU A 186 -12.29 0.41 0.94
CA GLU A 186 -11.75 1.28 1.98
C GLU A 186 -12.50 1.01 3.29
N VAL A 187 -11.73 0.75 4.35
CA VAL A 187 -12.22 0.50 5.71
C VAL A 187 -11.60 1.53 6.64
N LYS A 188 -12.43 2.29 7.37
CA LYS A 188 -11.90 3.26 8.33
C LYS A 188 -11.36 2.58 9.58
N ILE A 189 -10.15 2.97 9.99
CA ILE A 189 -9.54 2.51 11.24
C ILE A 189 -10.12 3.20 12.46
N THR A 190 -10.77 4.36 12.29
CA THR A 190 -11.43 5.12 13.36
C THR A 190 -12.94 5.07 13.20
N ARG A 191 -13.67 5.00 14.32
CA ARG A 191 -15.13 4.98 14.30
C ARG A 191 -15.69 6.35 13.90
N ASN A 192 -16.66 6.35 12.97
CA ASN A 192 -17.45 7.55 12.70
C ASN A 192 -18.42 7.79 13.87
N GLN A 193 -18.42 9.00 14.39
CA GLN A 193 -19.32 9.39 15.49
C GLN A 193 -20.75 9.69 15.00
N ASP A 194 -20.91 9.96 13.71
CA ASP A 194 -22.14 10.41 13.07
C ASP A 194 -22.99 9.28 12.45
N GLY A 195 -22.70 8.02 12.79
CA GLY A 195 -23.42 6.85 12.27
C GLY A 195 -23.17 6.54 10.78
N ARG A 196 -22.30 7.29 10.11
CA ARG A 196 -21.95 7.02 8.71
C ARG A 196 -21.23 5.70 8.54
N ALA A 197 -21.31 5.16 7.32
CA ALA A 197 -20.68 3.90 6.97
C ALA A 197 -19.18 3.88 7.29
N GLN A 198 -18.70 2.75 7.85
CA GLN A 198 -17.29 2.52 8.15
C GLN A 198 -16.51 1.97 6.95
N THR A 199 -17.22 1.56 5.92
CA THR A 199 -16.61 0.98 4.71
C THR A 199 -17.13 1.69 3.46
N ARG A 200 -16.28 1.79 2.45
CA ARG A 200 -16.63 2.30 1.13
C ARG A 200 -16.05 1.40 0.05
N ARG A 201 -16.82 1.18 -1.01
CA ARG A 201 -16.37 0.36 -2.13
C ARG A 201 -16.24 1.20 -3.39
N TYR A 202 -15.14 1.01 -4.11
CA TYR A 202 -14.91 1.56 -5.44
C TYR A 202 -14.77 0.41 -6.42
N ILE A 203 -15.25 0.60 -7.64
CA ILE A 203 -15.17 -0.41 -8.70
C ILE A 203 -14.58 0.24 -9.94
N ILE A 204 -13.50 -0.33 -10.44
CA ILE A 204 -12.91 -0.02 -11.74
C ILE A 204 -13.31 -1.17 -12.69
N ASP A 205 -14.12 -0.86 -13.70
CA ASP A 205 -14.48 -1.80 -14.77
C ASP A 205 -13.48 -1.66 -15.90
N PHE A 206 -12.66 -2.66 -16.13
CA PHE A 206 -11.58 -2.61 -17.12
C PHE A 206 -12.08 -2.45 -18.57
N ARG A 207 -13.34 -2.74 -18.85
CA ARG A 207 -13.92 -2.51 -20.19
C ARG A 207 -14.00 -1.04 -20.57
N ALA A 208 -14.11 -0.17 -19.57
CA ALA A 208 -14.16 1.29 -19.74
C ALA A 208 -12.76 1.95 -19.75
N PHE A 209 -11.69 1.21 -19.45
CA PHE A 209 -10.36 1.75 -19.15
C PHE A 209 -9.34 1.62 -20.30
N ARG A 210 -9.79 1.54 -21.56
CA ARG A 210 -8.88 1.40 -22.72
C ARG A 210 -7.83 2.52 -22.79
N ARG A 211 -8.24 3.76 -22.52
CA ARG A 211 -7.34 4.92 -22.57
C ARG A 211 -6.27 4.84 -21.47
N GLU A 212 -6.65 4.41 -20.28
CA GLU A 212 -5.76 4.27 -19.13
C GLU A 212 -4.67 3.22 -19.39
N PHE A 213 -4.98 2.12 -20.07
CA PHE A 213 -3.99 1.14 -20.50
C PHE A 213 -2.96 1.74 -21.48
N ILE A 214 -3.37 2.61 -22.41
CA ILE A 214 -2.47 3.28 -23.33
C ILE A 214 -1.56 4.24 -22.57
N VAL A 215 -2.12 5.05 -21.67
CA VAL A 215 -1.36 5.99 -20.83
C VAL A 215 -0.38 5.22 -19.94
N PHE A 216 -0.82 4.13 -19.33
CA PHE A 216 0.02 3.25 -18.52
C PHE A 216 1.23 2.73 -19.31
N THR A 217 1.01 2.21 -20.52
CA THR A 217 2.07 1.67 -21.36
C THR A 217 3.12 2.73 -21.70
N ARG A 218 2.68 3.94 -22.05
CA ARG A 218 3.58 5.08 -22.32
C ARG A 218 4.37 5.43 -21.06
N LEU A 219 3.68 5.61 -19.93
CA LEU A 219 4.32 5.97 -18.67
C LEU A 219 5.39 4.96 -18.22
N ILE A 220 5.13 3.65 -18.38
CA ILE A 220 6.12 2.63 -18.02
C ILE A 220 7.33 2.68 -18.96
N ARG A 221 7.13 2.88 -20.26
CA ARG A 221 8.23 3.03 -21.20
C ARG A 221 9.08 4.25 -20.88
N ASP A 222 8.45 5.41 -20.69
CA ASP A 222 9.14 6.66 -20.40
C ASP A 222 9.89 6.58 -19.06
N ALA A 223 9.25 5.98 -18.03
CA ALA A 223 9.89 5.77 -16.73
C ALA A 223 11.09 4.81 -16.82
N THR A 224 11.03 3.77 -17.65
CA THR A 224 12.16 2.85 -17.87
C THR A 224 13.30 3.57 -18.57
N THR A 225 13.01 4.29 -19.65
CA THR A 225 14.04 5.08 -20.37
C THR A 225 14.68 6.13 -19.45
N ALA A 226 13.89 6.83 -18.66
CA ALA A 226 14.41 7.77 -17.66
C ALA A 226 15.32 7.09 -16.64
N LEU A 227 14.93 5.92 -16.16
CA LEU A 227 15.70 5.15 -15.19
C LEU A 227 17.04 4.67 -15.74
N GLU A 228 17.06 4.19 -16.99
CA GLU A 228 18.29 3.73 -17.67
C GLU A 228 19.29 4.87 -17.90
N GLY A 229 18.80 6.08 -18.18
CA GLY A 229 19.61 7.28 -18.39
C GLY A 229 19.99 8.03 -17.10
N MET A 230 19.35 7.75 -15.98
CA MET A 230 19.47 8.52 -14.74
C MET A 230 20.75 8.17 -13.97
N ARG A 231 21.60 9.18 -13.72
CA ARG A 231 22.82 9.05 -12.92
C ARG A 231 22.68 9.64 -11.51
N VAL A 232 21.72 10.53 -11.33
CA VAL A 232 21.43 11.19 -10.06
C VAL A 232 19.95 11.03 -9.74
N PHE A 233 19.66 10.49 -8.57
CA PHE A 233 18.30 10.26 -8.10
C PHE A 233 17.94 11.36 -7.11
N LEU A 234 17.04 12.25 -7.52
CA LEU A 234 16.59 13.34 -6.67
C LEU A 234 15.37 12.94 -5.83
N PRO A 235 15.23 13.46 -4.61
CA PRO A 235 14.01 13.29 -3.83
C PRO A 235 12.88 14.15 -4.40
N ASN A 236 11.65 13.83 -4.05
CA ASN A 236 10.54 14.74 -4.27
C ASN A 236 10.69 15.94 -3.30
N PRO A 237 10.68 17.19 -3.79
CA PRO A 237 10.82 18.38 -2.93
C PRO A 237 9.80 18.44 -1.79
N SER A 238 8.55 18.04 -2.02
CA SER A 238 7.51 17.96 -0.97
C SER A 238 7.90 16.99 0.15
N ASP A 239 8.55 15.88 -0.20
CA ASP A 239 8.97 14.89 0.78
C ASP A 239 10.17 15.39 1.61
N ILE A 240 10.98 16.32 1.13
CA ILE A 240 12.13 16.86 1.86
C ILE A 240 11.69 17.76 3.01
N PHE A 241 10.69 18.61 2.76
CA PHE A 241 10.28 19.66 3.70
C PHE A 241 9.05 19.29 4.53
N GLU A 242 8.19 18.41 4.02
CA GLU A 242 6.91 18.05 4.65
C GLU A 242 6.90 16.63 5.24
N GLY A 243 7.81 15.75 4.81
CA GLY A 243 7.84 14.34 5.21
C GLY A 243 8.97 14.02 6.17
N GLU A 244 8.67 13.59 7.39
CA GLU A 244 9.68 13.13 8.36
C GLU A 244 10.61 12.05 7.78
N ASN A 245 10.09 11.17 6.93
CA ASN A 245 10.85 10.04 6.36
C ASN A 245 11.76 10.44 5.20
N SER A 246 11.48 11.52 4.51
CA SER A 246 12.23 11.91 3.31
C SER A 246 13.47 12.69 3.63
N PHE A 247 13.46 13.41 4.74
CA PHE A 247 14.63 14.10 5.24
C PHE A 247 15.68 13.10 5.75
N ASP A 248 15.24 12.01 6.35
CA ASP A 248 16.12 10.95 6.84
C ASP A 248 16.83 10.22 5.69
N ILE A 249 16.21 10.14 4.50
CA ILE A 249 16.85 9.53 3.31
C ILE A 249 18.11 10.28 2.88
N TYR A 250 18.13 11.61 2.99
CA TYR A 250 19.35 12.40 2.73
C TYR A 250 20.39 12.26 3.84
N ARG A 251 19.96 11.97 5.06
CA ARG A 251 20.85 11.79 6.21
C ARG A 251 21.43 10.38 6.31
N ILE A 252 20.83 9.41 5.61
CA ILE A 252 21.36 8.04 5.58
C ILE A 252 22.78 8.07 5.03
N ASN A 253 23.73 7.58 5.85
CA ASN A 253 25.18 7.56 5.55
C ASN A 253 25.90 8.92 5.57
N LEU A 254 25.27 9.99 6.06
CA LEU A 254 26.05 11.20 6.37
C LEU A 254 26.83 10.97 7.68
N PRO A 255 28.14 11.28 7.73
CA PRO A 255 28.88 11.32 8.98
C PRO A 255 28.18 12.24 9.97
N VAL A 256 28.14 11.85 11.26
CA VAL A 256 27.52 12.67 12.33
C VAL A 256 28.11 14.08 12.36
N GLU A 257 29.38 14.22 12.03
CA GLU A 257 30.12 15.47 11.96
C GLU A 257 29.64 16.41 10.85
N GLU A 258 29.11 15.88 9.75
CA GLU A 258 28.54 16.71 8.67
C GLU A 258 27.11 17.17 8.98
N SER A 259 26.42 16.54 9.88
CA SER A 259 25.05 16.94 10.27
C SER A 259 25.02 18.17 11.18
N ASP A 260 26.11 18.45 11.92
CA ASP A 260 26.21 19.55 12.90
C ASP A 260 26.92 20.82 12.37
N THR A 261 27.50 20.76 11.17
CA THR A 261 28.35 21.86 10.67
C THR A 261 27.69 22.78 9.66
N HIS A 262 26.42 22.56 9.29
CA HIS A 262 25.85 23.28 8.18
C HIS A 262 24.87 24.35 8.57
N PHE A 263 25.25 25.51 8.18
CA PHE A 263 24.51 26.74 8.13
C PHE A 263 24.50 27.53 9.45
N ARG A 264 25.42 28.46 9.57
CA ARG A 264 25.28 29.60 10.48
C ARG A 264 24.54 30.70 9.69
N PRO A 265 23.28 31.01 10.04
CA PRO A 265 22.49 31.99 9.27
C PRO A 265 22.98 33.41 9.38
N ASP A 266 24.04 33.66 10.14
CA ASP A 266 24.58 34.99 10.46
C ASP A 266 26.01 35.25 9.89
N GLU A 267 26.49 34.45 8.94
CA GLU A 267 27.72 34.73 8.17
C GLU A 267 27.41 35.19 6.76
#